data_3feea4554c018333b1ea0b054389bee6
#
_entry.id   3feea4554c018333b1ea0b054389bee6
#
_cell.length_a   1.000
_cell.length_b   1.000
_cell.length_c   1.000
_cell.angle_alpha   90.00
_cell.angle_beta   90.00
_cell.angle_gamma   90.00
#
_symmetry.space_group_name_H-M   'P 1'
#
loop_
_entity.id
_entity.type
_entity.pdbx_description
1 polymer ?
#
loop_
_entity_poly.entity_id
_entity_poly.type
_entity_poly.pdbx_seq_one_letter_code
_entity_poly.pdbx_strand_id
1 'polypeptide(L)'
;MLTVSDFYKKIFSQKVYKIAVDAGCTCPNRDGSLGYGGCIFCSQTGSGDFILARTLSIEEQIESAKALVEKKFSRAAARGEKISKKYIVYFQNFTSTYAGRGRDESRLFDLFERALAAPDVVGIAIGTRPDCLSREMLAFLGQLSARTYVQIELGFQTANEKTAEYCRRGFKNQVYLQAVETLHEAAKAAGGQIHVVSHVIFGLPGDSEEDMLNTVRTVLAAASDGIKITVLYVVEGTDLAAEYRTGKFKTLTKEEYFSLIQKTLPLLPENMVVHRLTGDPPKRILIAPEWTADKKRVLNELRSLYS
;
A
#
# COMPACT_ATOMS: atom_id res chain seq x y z
N MET A 1 -4.77 -10.39 16.79
CA MET A 1 -4.50 -9.66 15.51
C MET A 1 -3.30 -10.28 14.80
N LEU A 2 -3.43 -10.68 13.55
CA LEU A 2 -2.33 -11.22 12.74
C LEU A 2 -1.52 -10.09 12.10
N THR A 3 -0.28 -9.89 12.53
CA THR A 3 0.58 -8.86 11.93
C THR A 3 1.23 -9.36 10.65
N VAL A 4 1.58 -8.44 9.73
CA VAL A 4 2.34 -8.80 8.51
C VAL A 4 3.67 -9.48 8.84
N SER A 5 4.31 -9.15 9.96
CA SER A 5 5.55 -9.81 10.39
C SER A 5 5.34 -11.28 10.74
N ASP A 6 4.26 -11.59 11.45
CA ASP A 6 3.94 -12.96 11.84
C ASP A 6 3.43 -13.77 10.66
N PHE A 7 2.64 -13.14 9.79
CA PHE A 7 2.22 -13.72 8.53
C PHE A 7 3.39 -14.11 7.63
N TYR A 8 4.38 -13.22 7.44
CA TYR A 8 5.58 -13.55 6.66
C TYR A 8 6.43 -14.64 7.31
N LYS A 9 6.56 -14.65 8.63
CA LYS A 9 7.24 -15.75 9.34
C LYS A 9 6.54 -17.08 9.12
N LYS A 10 5.19 -17.10 9.10
CA LYS A 10 4.41 -18.31 8.83
C LYS A 10 4.63 -18.84 7.41
N ILE A 11 4.67 -17.96 6.40
CA ILE A 11 4.85 -18.36 4.98
C ILE A 11 6.28 -18.73 4.68
N PHE A 12 7.26 -17.92 5.12
CA PHE A 12 8.66 -18.05 4.72
C PHE A 12 9.52 -18.73 5.78
N SER A 13 8.96 -19.14 6.92
CA SER A 13 9.65 -19.71 8.08
C SER A 13 10.78 -18.81 8.63
N GLN A 14 10.80 -17.55 8.25
CA GLN A 14 11.79 -16.56 8.63
C GLN A 14 11.30 -15.12 8.43
N LYS A 15 12.10 -14.17 8.89
CA LYS A 15 11.84 -12.75 8.68
C LYS A 15 12.16 -12.34 7.25
N VAL A 16 11.23 -11.65 6.61
CA VAL A 16 11.35 -11.11 5.26
C VAL A 16 11.16 -9.60 5.32
N TYR A 17 11.92 -8.84 4.52
CA TYR A 17 11.77 -7.40 4.43
C TYR A 17 11.25 -6.97 3.07
N LYS A 18 10.26 -6.09 3.05
CA LYS A 18 9.87 -5.37 1.82
C LYS A 18 10.90 -4.30 1.52
N ILE A 19 11.37 -4.28 0.27
CA ILE A 19 12.26 -3.26 -0.29
C ILE A 19 11.53 -2.53 -1.41
N ALA A 20 11.44 -1.21 -1.29
CA ALA A 20 10.64 -0.39 -2.20
C ALA A 20 11.43 0.00 -3.45
N VAL A 21 10.78 -0.13 -4.61
CA VAL A 21 11.31 0.21 -5.94
C VAL A 21 10.23 0.96 -6.75
N ASP A 22 10.64 1.61 -7.84
CA ASP A 22 9.76 2.32 -8.78
C ASP A 22 9.66 1.54 -10.10
N ALA A 23 8.43 1.24 -10.54
CA ALA A 23 8.16 0.62 -11.84
C ALA A 23 8.26 1.61 -13.02
N GLY A 24 8.54 2.87 -12.77
CA GLY A 24 8.50 3.92 -13.79
C GLY A 24 7.09 4.19 -14.35
N CYS A 25 6.07 3.84 -13.57
CA CYS A 25 4.66 4.04 -13.93
C CYS A 25 4.18 5.47 -13.65
N THR A 26 3.00 5.78 -14.18
CA THR A 26 2.22 6.97 -13.87
C THR A 26 0.89 6.58 -13.23
N CYS A 27 -0.09 7.46 -13.26
CA CYS A 27 -1.43 7.22 -12.76
C CYS A 27 -2.46 7.80 -13.74
N PRO A 28 -3.59 7.13 -14.02
CA PRO A 28 -4.65 7.67 -14.89
C PRO A 28 -5.18 9.03 -14.46
N ASN A 29 -5.12 9.35 -13.15
CA ASN A 29 -5.49 10.66 -12.62
C ASN A 29 -4.43 11.75 -12.90
N ARG A 30 -3.32 11.43 -13.57
CA ARG A 30 -2.21 12.36 -13.81
C ARG A 30 -1.84 12.52 -15.28
N ASP A 31 -2.10 11.53 -16.11
CA ASP A 31 -1.70 11.53 -17.52
C ASP A 31 -2.83 11.92 -18.48
N GLY A 32 -3.96 12.36 -17.93
CA GLY A 32 -5.14 12.77 -18.71
C GLY A 32 -6.08 11.65 -19.10
N SER A 33 -5.83 10.40 -18.68
CA SER A 33 -6.74 9.28 -18.96
C SER A 33 -8.04 9.40 -18.18
N LEU A 34 -7.98 9.79 -16.89
CA LEU A 34 -9.11 10.13 -16.03
C LEU A 34 -9.06 11.59 -15.58
N GLY A 35 -7.89 12.18 -15.49
CA GLY A 35 -7.70 13.55 -15.03
C GLY A 35 -6.22 13.94 -14.95
N TYR A 36 -6.00 15.17 -14.52
CA TYR A 36 -4.67 15.73 -14.28
C TYR A 36 -4.50 16.05 -12.79
N GLY A 37 -3.25 16.13 -12.30
CA GLY A 37 -2.95 16.52 -10.92
C GLY A 37 -3.04 15.40 -9.88
N GLY A 38 -3.74 14.30 -10.15
CA GLY A 38 -3.86 13.17 -9.21
C GLY A 38 -4.96 13.35 -8.16
N CYS A 39 -5.01 12.44 -7.19
CA CYS A 39 -5.85 12.60 -6.00
C CYS A 39 -5.39 13.80 -5.17
N ILE A 40 -6.31 14.51 -4.50
CA ILE A 40 -6.02 15.77 -3.80
C ILE A 40 -4.95 15.64 -2.70
N PHE A 41 -4.78 14.46 -2.13
CA PHE A 41 -3.82 14.15 -1.07
C PHE A 41 -2.48 13.58 -1.59
N CYS A 42 -2.38 13.29 -2.89
CA CYS A 42 -1.23 12.58 -3.44
C CYS A 42 -0.10 13.56 -3.78
N SER A 43 1.09 13.39 -3.19
CA SER A 43 2.25 14.21 -3.51
C SER A 43 2.65 14.11 -5.00
N GLN A 44 3.46 15.04 -5.47
CA GLN A 44 3.92 15.03 -6.87
C GLN A 44 4.76 13.77 -7.20
N THR A 45 5.41 13.20 -6.21
CA THR A 45 6.19 11.95 -6.30
C THR A 45 5.35 10.70 -6.04
N GLY A 46 4.03 10.83 -5.85
CA GLY A 46 3.17 9.73 -5.45
C GLY A 46 3.46 9.28 -4.01
N SER A 47 3.46 7.98 -3.75
CA SER A 47 3.89 7.38 -2.47
C SER A 47 5.38 7.04 -2.45
N GLY A 48 6.15 7.58 -3.39
CA GLY A 48 7.55 7.28 -3.64
C GLY A 48 8.56 8.20 -2.99
N ASP A 49 8.17 9.02 -2.00
CA ASP A 49 9.06 10.01 -1.36
C ASP A 49 10.34 9.41 -0.73
N PHE A 50 10.40 8.10 -0.56
CA PHE A 50 11.54 7.34 -0.02
C PHE A 50 12.22 6.43 -1.06
N ILE A 51 11.81 6.50 -2.32
CA ILE A 51 12.34 5.64 -3.39
C ILE A 51 13.49 6.35 -4.10
N LEU A 52 14.51 5.57 -4.46
CA LEU A 52 15.67 6.03 -5.21
C LEU A 52 15.30 6.45 -6.64
N ALA A 53 16.17 7.22 -7.27
CA ALA A 53 15.91 7.85 -8.55
C ALA A 53 15.41 6.86 -9.64
N ARG A 54 14.36 7.26 -10.36
CA ARG A 54 13.76 6.54 -11.50
C ARG A 54 14.72 6.25 -12.65
N THR A 55 15.92 6.83 -12.63
CA THR A 55 16.95 6.66 -13.67
C THR A 55 17.75 5.38 -13.53
N LEU A 56 17.61 4.67 -12.38
CA LEU A 56 18.30 3.42 -12.12
C LEU A 56 17.56 2.22 -12.73
N SER A 57 18.29 1.22 -13.20
CA SER A 57 17.72 -0.09 -13.57
C SER A 57 17.05 -0.75 -12.37
N ILE A 58 16.19 -1.74 -12.60
CA ILE A 58 15.49 -2.43 -11.51
C ILE A 58 16.49 -3.16 -10.59
N GLU A 59 17.55 -3.71 -11.14
CA GLU A 59 18.61 -4.38 -10.41
C GLU A 59 19.35 -3.41 -9.49
N GLU A 60 19.73 -2.23 -9.99
CA GLU A 60 20.38 -1.18 -9.20
C GLU A 60 19.48 -0.66 -8.09
N GLN A 61 18.17 -0.48 -8.36
CA GLN A 61 17.21 -0.09 -7.35
C GLN A 61 17.10 -1.16 -6.25
N ILE A 62 17.04 -2.44 -6.61
CA ILE A 62 16.96 -3.57 -5.67
C ILE A 62 18.20 -3.60 -4.78
N GLU A 63 19.41 -3.55 -5.35
CA GLU A 63 20.65 -3.59 -4.57
C GLU A 63 20.76 -2.38 -3.62
N SER A 64 20.42 -1.20 -4.09
CA SER A 64 20.38 0.02 -3.26
C SER A 64 19.35 -0.09 -2.13
N ALA A 65 18.17 -0.64 -2.40
CA ALA A 65 17.12 -0.83 -1.40
C ALA A 65 17.48 -1.93 -0.38
N LYS A 66 18.20 -3.00 -0.78
CA LYS A 66 18.76 -4.00 0.12
C LYS A 66 19.75 -3.36 1.11
N ALA A 67 20.65 -2.48 0.63
CA ALA A 67 21.61 -1.79 1.47
C ALA A 67 20.94 -0.94 2.57
N LEU A 68 19.78 -0.33 2.31
CA LEU A 68 19.01 0.44 3.30
C LEU A 68 18.47 -0.41 4.44
N VAL A 69 18.19 -1.68 4.20
CA VAL A 69 17.66 -2.59 5.23
C VAL A 69 18.72 -3.46 5.88
N GLU A 70 19.96 -3.44 5.41
CA GLU A 70 21.09 -4.23 5.93
C GLU A 70 21.28 -4.06 7.45
N LYS A 71 21.22 -2.83 7.94
CA LYS A 71 21.31 -2.53 9.38
C LYS A 71 20.23 -3.21 10.24
N LYS A 72 19.07 -3.56 9.64
CA LYS A 72 17.99 -4.25 10.35
C LYS A 72 18.34 -5.73 10.54
N PHE A 73 19.00 -6.36 9.53
CA PHE A 73 19.50 -7.72 9.64
C PHE A 73 20.61 -7.82 10.68
N SER A 74 21.58 -6.91 10.65
CA SER A 74 22.69 -6.87 11.62
C SER A 74 22.19 -6.77 13.06
N ARG A 75 21.15 -5.94 13.33
CA ARG A 75 20.54 -5.84 14.66
C ARG A 75 19.81 -7.11 15.10
N ALA A 76 19.20 -7.83 14.17
CA ALA A 76 18.50 -9.06 14.48
C ALA A 76 19.53 -10.20 14.73
N ALA A 77 20.61 -10.26 13.93
CA ALA A 77 21.74 -11.19 14.18
C ALA A 77 22.37 -10.97 15.56
N ALA A 78 22.55 -9.71 15.96
CA ALA A 78 23.08 -9.37 17.30
C ALA A 78 22.18 -9.85 18.46
N ARG A 79 20.89 -10.13 18.20
CA ARG A 79 19.97 -10.75 19.17
C ARG A 79 19.92 -12.27 19.09
N GLY A 80 20.82 -12.90 18.34
CA GLY A 80 20.89 -14.36 18.19
C GLY A 80 19.80 -14.93 17.25
N GLU A 81 19.09 -14.08 16.49
CA GLU A 81 18.12 -14.56 15.49
C GLU A 81 18.85 -15.22 14.31
N LYS A 82 18.47 -16.46 13.95
CA LYS A 82 18.97 -17.09 12.72
C LYS A 82 18.40 -16.33 11.52
N ILE A 83 19.27 -15.69 10.74
CA ILE A 83 18.86 -14.79 9.67
C ILE A 83 19.40 -15.31 8.34
N SER A 84 18.47 -15.65 7.45
CA SER A 84 18.69 -15.66 6.02
C SER A 84 18.09 -14.36 5.45
N LYS A 85 18.86 -13.63 4.65
CA LYS A 85 18.38 -12.38 4.04
C LYS A 85 17.39 -12.74 2.94
N LYS A 86 16.09 -12.42 3.14
CA LYS A 86 15.04 -12.62 2.14
C LYS A 86 14.23 -11.34 1.97
N TYR A 87 13.84 -11.06 0.73
CA TYR A 87 13.22 -9.81 0.35
C TYR A 87 11.95 -10.04 -0.47
N ILE A 88 10.97 -9.16 -0.27
CA ILE A 88 9.86 -8.95 -1.19
C ILE A 88 10.11 -7.60 -1.87
N VAL A 89 10.23 -7.60 -3.20
CA VAL A 89 10.35 -6.37 -3.97
C VAL A 89 8.98 -5.68 -4.03
N TYR A 90 8.90 -4.44 -3.58
CA TYR A 90 7.65 -3.69 -3.48
C TYR A 90 7.63 -2.52 -4.46
N PHE A 91 6.85 -2.67 -5.51
CA PHE A 91 6.55 -1.62 -6.47
C PHE A 91 5.50 -0.69 -5.86
N GLN A 92 5.99 0.38 -5.23
CA GLN A 92 5.16 1.23 -4.36
C GLN A 92 4.63 2.48 -5.06
N ASN A 93 5.32 2.98 -6.08
CA ASN A 93 5.10 4.31 -6.59
C ASN A 93 3.96 4.37 -7.62
N PHE A 94 3.08 5.36 -7.50
CA PHE A 94 1.92 5.57 -8.39
C PHE A 94 1.05 4.31 -8.57
N THR A 95 0.73 3.95 -9.83
CA THR A 95 -0.10 2.81 -10.20
C THR A 95 0.75 1.80 -10.94
N SER A 96 1.37 0.88 -10.21
CA SER A 96 2.46 0.04 -10.73
C SER A 96 2.03 -1.06 -11.71
N THR A 97 0.73 -1.22 -11.97
CA THR A 97 0.18 -2.05 -13.06
C THR A 97 -0.24 -1.23 -14.28
N TYR A 98 -0.06 0.08 -14.26
CA TYR A 98 -0.50 0.97 -15.33
C TYR A 98 0.69 1.45 -16.15
N ALA A 99 0.84 0.91 -17.33
CA ALA A 99 1.95 1.27 -18.24
C ALA A 99 1.87 2.73 -18.76
N GLY A 100 0.69 3.37 -18.68
CA GLY A 100 0.37 4.68 -19.25
C GLY A 100 -0.60 4.57 -20.42
N ARG A 101 -1.23 5.67 -20.75
CA ARG A 101 -2.25 5.72 -21.82
C ARG A 101 -1.71 5.19 -23.16
N GLY A 102 -2.34 4.14 -23.69
CA GLY A 102 -1.99 3.55 -24.97
C GLY A 102 -0.61 2.86 -25.04
N ARG A 103 0.00 2.59 -23.88
CA ARG A 103 1.28 1.87 -23.81
C ARG A 103 1.06 0.39 -23.53
N ASP A 104 1.95 -0.43 -24.10
CA ASP A 104 2.00 -1.86 -23.87
C ASP A 104 2.44 -2.19 -22.42
N GLU A 105 1.76 -3.14 -21.80
CA GLU A 105 2.05 -3.65 -20.46
C GLU A 105 3.20 -4.67 -20.43
N SER A 106 3.63 -5.21 -21.57
CA SER A 106 4.69 -6.25 -21.65
C SER A 106 5.98 -5.82 -20.94
N ARG A 107 6.32 -4.52 -21.00
CA ARG A 107 7.47 -3.98 -20.25
C ARG A 107 7.34 -4.16 -18.72
N LEU A 108 6.11 -4.18 -18.20
CA LEU A 108 5.87 -4.38 -16.76
C LEU A 108 6.04 -5.85 -16.39
N PHE A 109 5.63 -6.75 -17.29
CA PHE A 109 5.81 -8.18 -17.09
C PHE A 109 7.31 -8.53 -17.04
N ASP A 110 8.11 -8.02 -17.99
CA ASP A 110 9.58 -8.16 -17.97
C ASP A 110 10.18 -7.58 -16.70
N LEU A 111 9.75 -6.39 -16.29
CA LEU A 111 10.22 -5.72 -15.08
C LEU A 111 9.98 -6.56 -13.82
N PHE A 112 8.79 -7.14 -13.68
CA PHE A 112 8.43 -7.98 -12.54
C PHE A 112 9.23 -9.29 -12.52
N GLU A 113 9.43 -9.91 -13.70
CA GLU A 113 10.28 -11.10 -13.84
C GLU A 113 11.72 -10.83 -13.47
N ARG A 114 12.30 -9.74 -13.95
CA ARG A 114 13.68 -9.33 -13.61
C ARG A 114 13.81 -9.03 -12.11
N ALA A 115 12.81 -8.39 -11.50
CA ALA A 115 12.83 -8.18 -10.06
C ALA A 115 12.80 -9.47 -9.25
N LEU A 116 12.04 -10.47 -9.71
CA LEU A 116 11.98 -11.80 -9.09
C LEU A 116 13.25 -12.63 -9.29
N ALA A 117 13.97 -12.42 -10.40
CA ALA A 117 15.24 -13.08 -10.68
C ALA A 117 16.40 -12.57 -9.80
N ALA A 118 16.22 -11.44 -9.11
CA ALA A 118 17.26 -10.88 -8.24
C ALA A 118 17.54 -11.80 -7.04
N PRO A 119 18.82 -11.94 -6.61
CA PRO A 119 19.19 -12.82 -5.51
C PRO A 119 18.40 -12.56 -4.23
N ASP A 120 17.99 -13.63 -3.54
CA ASP A 120 17.26 -13.59 -2.26
C ASP A 120 15.87 -12.96 -2.31
N VAL A 121 15.32 -12.66 -3.47
CA VAL A 121 13.93 -12.24 -3.64
C VAL A 121 13.02 -13.46 -3.59
N VAL A 122 12.00 -13.42 -2.74
CA VAL A 122 11.04 -14.51 -2.50
C VAL A 122 9.62 -14.16 -2.93
N GLY A 123 9.43 -13.00 -3.52
CA GLY A 123 8.15 -12.55 -4.02
C GLY A 123 8.11 -11.06 -4.33
N ILE A 124 6.97 -10.63 -4.86
CA ILE A 124 6.70 -9.22 -5.17
C ILE A 124 5.45 -8.71 -4.47
N ALA A 125 5.45 -7.42 -4.19
CA ALA A 125 4.28 -6.66 -3.79
C ALA A 125 4.08 -5.50 -4.77
N ILE A 126 2.85 -5.26 -5.20
CA ILE A 126 2.53 -4.26 -6.23
C ILE A 126 1.42 -3.36 -5.71
N GLY A 127 1.74 -2.06 -5.56
CA GLY A 127 0.74 -1.03 -5.24
C GLY A 127 0.05 -0.54 -6.50
N THR A 128 -1.27 -0.61 -6.52
CA THR A 128 -2.04 -0.22 -7.71
C THR A 128 -3.44 0.29 -7.39
N ARG A 129 -4.14 0.69 -8.42
CA ARG A 129 -5.56 1.07 -8.40
C ARG A 129 -6.42 -0.11 -8.85
N PRO A 130 -7.64 -0.27 -8.27
CA PRO A 130 -8.57 -1.32 -8.69
C PRO A 130 -8.96 -1.27 -10.17
N ASP A 131 -9.05 -0.06 -10.75
CA ASP A 131 -9.42 0.19 -12.15
C ASP A 131 -8.25 0.08 -13.15
N CYS A 132 -7.08 -0.40 -12.69
CA CYS A 132 -5.87 -0.55 -13.52
C CYS A 132 -5.37 -2.00 -13.54
N LEU A 133 -6.28 -2.94 -13.64
CA LEU A 133 -6.03 -4.37 -13.76
C LEU A 133 -6.62 -4.86 -15.08
N SER A 134 -5.85 -4.84 -16.15
CA SER A 134 -6.25 -5.39 -17.44
C SER A 134 -6.41 -6.91 -17.38
N ARG A 135 -7.08 -7.50 -18.35
CA ARG A 135 -7.21 -8.95 -18.46
C ARG A 135 -5.85 -9.63 -18.59
N GLU A 136 -4.95 -9.03 -19.35
CA GLU A 136 -3.57 -9.49 -19.56
C GLU A 136 -2.77 -9.41 -18.26
N MET A 137 -2.88 -8.33 -17.50
CA MET A 137 -2.24 -8.17 -16.20
C MET A 137 -2.77 -9.20 -15.19
N LEU A 138 -4.07 -9.42 -15.13
CA LEU A 138 -4.67 -10.42 -14.26
C LEU A 138 -4.18 -11.83 -14.60
N ALA A 139 -4.13 -12.19 -15.87
CA ALA A 139 -3.61 -13.48 -16.32
C ALA A 139 -2.13 -13.65 -15.95
N PHE A 140 -1.30 -12.63 -16.16
CA PHE A 140 0.12 -12.63 -15.80
C PHE A 140 0.30 -12.79 -14.28
N LEU A 141 -0.40 -12.01 -13.47
CA LEU A 141 -0.32 -12.07 -12.01
C LEU A 141 -0.79 -13.43 -11.46
N GLY A 142 -1.84 -14.00 -12.06
CA GLY A 142 -2.30 -15.35 -11.76
C GLY A 142 -1.21 -16.38 -11.98
N GLN A 143 -0.61 -16.42 -13.17
CA GLN A 143 0.50 -17.33 -13.49
C GLN A 143 1.71 -17.13 -12.58
N LEU A 144 2.02 -15.87 -12.27
CA LEU A 144 3.11 -15.53 -11.35
C LEU A 144 2.87 -16.09 -9.95
N SER A 145 1.62 -16.00 -9.46
CA SER A 145 1.24 -16.46 -8.13
C SER A 145 1.31 -17.98 -7.93
N ALA A 146 1.31 -18.75 -9.02
CA ALA A 146 1.47 -20.22 -8.97
C ALA A 146 2.91 -20.65 -8.64
N ARG A 147 3.91 -19.76 -8.77
CA ARG A 147 5.33 -20.09 -8.59
C ARG A 147 6.04 -19.21 -7.55
N THR A 148 5.44 -18.12 -7.12
CA THR A 148 6.06 -17.22 -6.14
C THR A 148 5.01 -16.48 -5.32
N TYR A 149 5.44 -15.83 -4.24
CA TYR A 149 4.56 -14.97 -3.45
C TYR A 149 4.23 -13.68 -4.21
N VAL A 150 2.93 -13.44 -4.43
CA VAL A 150 2.41 -12.23 -5.06
C VAL A 150 1.46 -11.52 -4.10
N GLN A 151 1.72 -10.25 -3.83
CA GLN A 151 0.87 -9.36 -3.03
C GLN A 151 0.43 -8.18 -3.88
N ILE A 152 -0.87 -7.91 -3.92
CA ILE A 152 -1.44 -6.73 -4.59
C ILE A 152 -2.02 -5.79 -3.52
N GLU A 153 -1.51 -4.56 -3.46
CA GLU A 153 -2.03 -3.52 -2.57
C GLU A 153 -2.96 -2.59 -3.35
N LEU A 154 -4.25 -2.72 -3.13
CA LEU A 154 -5.29 -1.93 -3.80
C LEU A 154 -5.57 -0.64 -3.02
N GLY A 155 -5.44 0.50 -3.68
CA GLY A 155 -5.81 1.80 -3.12
C GLY A 155 -7.32 1.98 -3.14
N PHE A 156 -8.02 1.65 -2.05
CA PHE A 156 -9.47 1.84 -1.90
C PHE A 156 -9.84 3.17 -1.24
N GLN A 157 -9.09 3.57 -0.25
CA GLN A 157 -9.11 4.77 0.57
C GLN A 157 -10.36 4.91 1.44
N THR A 158 -11.56 4.99 0.87
CA THR A 158 -12.84 5.12 1.59
C THR A 158 -13.98 4.46 0.82
N ALA A 159 -14.98 3.95 1.55
CA ALA A 159 -16.25 3.46 0.99
C ALA A 159 -17.28 4.60 0.79
N ASN A 160 -17.05 5.77 1.34
CA ASN A 160 -17.91 6.93 1.11
C ASN A 160 -17.69 7.48 -0.30
N GLU A 161 -18.65 7.23 -1.19
CA GLU A 161 -18.54 7.63 -2.61
C GLU A 161 -18.43 9.15 -2.80
N LYS A 162 -19.04 9.96 -1.91
CA LYS A 162 -18.94 11.43 -1.96
C LYS A 162 -17.52 11.88 -1.61
N THR A 163 -16.95 11.32 -0.56
CA THR A 163 -15.54 11.57 -0.19
C THR A 163 -14.58 11.06 -1.26
N ALA A 164 -14.84 9.90 -1.85
CA ALA A 164 -14.03 9.34 -2.92
C ALA A 164 -14.04 10.25 -4.17
N GLU A 165 -15.19 10.81 -4.53
CA GLU A 165 -15.33 11.78 -5.62
C GLU A 165 -14.60 13.09 -5.31
N TYR A 166 -14.81 13.64 -4.11
CA TYR A 166 -14.10 14.83 -3.64
C TYR A 166 -12.58 14.65 -3.67
N CYS A 167 -12.09 13.48 -3.26
CA CYS A 167 -10.68 13.13 -3.29
C CYS A 167 -10.16 12.81 -4.71
N ARG A 168 -11.01 12.86 -5.72
CA ARG A 168 -10.67 12.52 -7.13
C ARG A 168 -10.14 11.08 -7.25
N ARG A 169 -10.74 10.13 -6.51
CA ARG A 169 -10.35 8.71 -6.60
C ARG A 169 -10.53 8.16 -8.02
N GLY A 170 -11.62 8.56 -8.72
CA GLY A 170 -11.86 8.30 -10.13
C GLY A 170 -12.46 6.93 -10.46
N PHE A 171 -12.87 6.14 -9.47
CA PHE A 171 -13.63 4.88 -9.64
C PHE A 171 -14.65 4.69 -8.52
N LYS A 172 -15.69 3.89 -8.77
CA LYS A 172 -16.74 3.54 -7.82
C LYS A 172 -16.36 2.31 -6.98
N ASN A 173 -17.01 2.13 -5.82
CA ASN A 173 -16.75 1.00 -4.92
C ASN A 173 -16.92 -0.35 -5.62
N GLN A 174 -17.87 -0.48 -6.55
CA GLN A 174 -18.08 -1.71 -7.31
C GLN A 174 -16.83 -2.17 -8.06
N VAL A 175 -16.03 -1.21 -8.60
CA VAL A 175 -14.76 -1.54 -9.29
C VAL A 175 -13.75 -2.15 -8.32
N TYR A 176 -13.71 -1.66 -7.07
CA TYR A 176 -12.85 -2.24 -6.05
C TYR A 176 -13.29 -3.67 -5.67
N LEU A 177 -14.59 -3.89 -5.46
CA LEU A 177 -15.12 -5.21 -5.13
C LEU A 177 -14.79 -6.22 -6.23
N GLN A 178 -15.04 -5.86 -7.50
CA GLN A 178 -14.68 -6.69 -8.65
C GLN A 178 -13.17 -6.96 -8.75
N ALA A 179 -12.33 -5.96 -8.46
CA ALA A 179 -10.88 -6.13 -8.53
C ALA A 179 -10.36 -7.16 -7.51
N VAL A 180 -10.90 -7.18 -6.29
CA VAL A 180 -10.55 -8.21 -5.29
C VAL A 180 -10.96 -9.58 -5.78
N GLU A 181 -12.20 -9.74 -6.22
CA GLU A 181 -12.76 -11.01 -6.75
C GLU A 181 -11.93 -11.53 -7.93
N THR A 182 -11.72 -10.70 -8.95
CA THR A 182 -10.99 -11.11 -10.17
C THR A 182 -9.51 -11.45 -9.91
N LEU A 183 -8.86 -10.82 -8.94
CA LEU A 183 -7.50 -11.19 -8.53
C LEU A 183 -7.47 -12.60 -7.91
N HIS A 184 -8.42 -12.93 -7.03
CA HIS A 184 -8.53 -14.26 -6.44
C HIS A 184 -8.88 -15.32 -7.48
N GLU A 185 -9.80 -15.00 -8.41
CA GLU A 185 -10.16 -15.90 -9.51
C GLU A 185 -8.99 -16.18 -10.44
N ALA A 186 -8.24 -15.15 -10.83
CA ALA A 186 -7.06 -15.29 -11.69
C ALA A 186 -5.99 -16.16 -11.03
N ALA A 187 -5.74 -15.97 -9.73
CA ALA A 187 -4.81 -16.79 -8.97
C ALA A 187 -5.30 -18.27 -8.90
N LYS A 188 -6.57 -18.47 -8.53
CA LYS A 188 -7.17 -19.82 -8.46
C LYS A 188 -7.13 -20.55 -9.79
N ALA A 189 -7.45 -19.87 -10.89
CA ALA A 189 -7.41 -20.45 -12.23
C ALA A 189 -5.99 -20.91 -12.64
N ALA A 190 -4.95 -20.27 -12.14
CA ALA A 190 -3.55 -20.63 -12.35
C ALA A 190 -2.99 -21.62 -11.30
N GLY A 191 -3.77 -22.03 -10.31
CA GLY A 191 -3.33 -22.89 -9.21
C GLY A 191 -2.44 -22.18 -8.18
N GLY A 192 -2.47 -20.85 -8.14
CA GLY A 192 -1.72 -20.01 -7.22
C GLY A 192 -2.58 -19.30 -6.17
N GLN A 193 -1.97 -18.35 -5.46
CA GLN A 193 -2.64 -17.48 -4.50
C GLN A 193 -2.07 -16.07 -4.59
N ILE A 194 -2.93 -15.07 -4.75
CA ILE A 194 -2.57 -13.66 -4.65
C ILE A 194 -3.06 -13.15 -3.29
N HIS A 195 -2.15 -12.55 -2.54
CA HIS A 195 -2.48 -11.90 -1.27
C HIS A 195 -2.94 -10.45 -1.53
N VAL A 196 -4.25 -10.23 -1.49
CA VAL A 196 -4.86 -8.92 -1.76
C VAL A 196 -4.92 -8.10 -0.47
N VAL A 197 -4.34 -6.92 -0.49
CA VAL A 197 -4.29 -5.98 0.64
C VAL A 197 -5.02 -4.70 0.28
N SER A 198 -6.01 -4.32 1.08
CA SER A 198 -6.74 -3.08 0.88
C SER A 198 -6.11 -1.93 1.66
N HIS A 199 -5.76 -0.85 0.95
CA HIS A 199 -5.24 0.36 1.55
C HIS A 199 -6.37 1.36 1.79
N VAL A 200 -6.62 1.71 3.05
CA VAL A 200 -7.63 2.67 3.49
C VAL A 200 -7.00 3.85 4.21
N ILE A 201 -7.66 5.00 4.16
CA ILE A 201 -7.18 6.24 4.77
C ILE A 201 -8.25 6.76 5.73
N PHE A 202 -7.93 6.86 7.01
CA PHE A 202 -8.81 7.45 8.01
C PHE A 202 -8.58 8.96 8.11
N GLY A 203 -9.68 9.72 8.21
CA GLY A 203 -9.67 11.17 8.35
C GLY A 203 -9.69 11.92 7.02
N LEU A 204 -10.12 11.30 5.92
CA LEU A 204 -10.37 12.03 4.67
C LEU A 204 -11.46 13.08 4.87
N PRO A 205 -11.34 14.30 4.27
CA PRO A 205 -12.34 15.33 4.40
C PRO A 205 -13.69 14.86 3.90
N GLY A 206 -14.70 14.92 4.76
CA GLY A 206 -16.06 14.45 4.47
C GLY A 206 -16.40 13.07 5.04
N ASP A 207 -15.41 12.29 5.51
CA ASP A 207 -15.67 11.03 6.19
C ASP A 207 -16.00 11.28 7.67
N SER A 208 -17.13 10.75 8.12
CA SER A 208 -17.46 10.60 9.53
C SER A 208 -16.77 9.36 10.12
N GLU A 209 -16.84 9.20 11.46
CA GLU A 209 -16.38 7.97 12.12
C GLU A 209 -17.06 6.73 11.54
N GLU A 210 -18.39 6.80 11.31
CA GLU A 210 -19.14 5.67 10.76
C GLU A 210 -18.73 5.37 9.30
N ASP A 211 -18.40 6.37 8.49
CA ASP A 211 -17.89 6.16 7.13
C ASP A 211 -16.53 5.41 7.15
N MET A 212 -15.66 5.77 8.09
CA MET A 212 -14.37 5.09 8.25
C MET A 212 -14.55 3.63 8.70
N LEU A 213 -15.44 3.35 9.65
CA LEU A 213 -15.76 2.00 10.08
C LEU A 213 -16.47 1.20 8.97
N ASN A 214 -17.38 1.84 8.22
CA ASN A 214 -18.03 1.24 7.07
C ASN A 214 -17.03 0.89 5.96
N THR A 215 -15.98 1.70 5.79
CA THR A 215 -14.88 1.38 4.88
C THR A 215 -14.18 0.07 5.27
N VAL A 216 -13.94 -0.15 6.55
CA VAL A 216 -13.40 -1.42 7.05
C VAL A 216 -14.38 -2.58 6.78
N ARG A 217 -15.66 -2.42 7.08
CA ARG A 217 -16.68 -3.46 6.79
C ARG A 217 -16.74 -3.79 5.30
N THR A 218 -16.59 -2.80 4.42
CA THR A 218 -16.55 -3.00 2.97
C THR A 218 -15.31 -3.81 2.56
N VAL A 219 -14.16 -3.55 3.16
CA VAL A 219 -12.94 -4.35 2.94
C VAL A 219 -13.14 -5.80 3.38
N LEU A 220 -13.81 -6.02 4.52
CA LEU A 220 -14.12 -7.38 5.00
C LEU A 220 -15.12 -8.10 4.07
N ALA A 221 -16.16 -7.40 3.63
CA ALA A 221 -17.15 -7.93 2.70
C ALA A 221 -16.57 -8.30 1.32
N ALA A 222 -15.52 -7.57 0.89
CA ALA A 222 -14.77 -7.87 -0.33
C ALA A 222 -13.87 -9.12 -0.19
N ALA A 223 -13.75 -9.71 0.99
CA ALA A 223 -12.85 -10.82 1.30
C ALA A 223 -11.37 -10.52 1.00
N SER A 224 -10.94 -9.26 1.22
CA SER A 224 -9.52 -8.89 1.14
C SER A 224 -8.72 -9.65 2.20
N ASP A 225 -7.54 -10.16 1.84
CA ASP A 225 -6.69 -10.97 2.74
C ASP A 225 -5.98 -10.13 3.80
N GLY A 226 -5.78 -8.86 3.51
CA GLY A 226 -5.11 -7.95 4.41
C GLY A 226 -5.61 -6.53 4.33
N ILE A 227 -5.34 -5.76 5.38
CA ILE A 227 -5.68 -4.35 5.47
C ILE A 227 -4.48 -3.50 5.86
N LYS A 228 -4.39 -2.31 5.25
CA LYS A 228 -3.39 -1.31 5.53
C LYS A 228 -4.10 0.00 5.83
N ILE A 229 -4.22 0.32 7.12
CA ILE A 229 -4.88 1.54 7.59
C ILE A 229 -3.83 2.62 7.79
N THR A 230 -4.04 3.76 7.15
CA THR A 230 -3.21 4.95 7.35
C THR A 230 -4.09 6.10 7.82
N VAL A 231 -3.53 6.97 8.68
CA VAL A 231 -4.15 8.26 8.93
C VAL A 231 -3.85 9.19 7.78
N LEU A 232 -4.81 10.03 7.42
CA LEU A 232 -4.58 11.13 6.49
C LEU A 232 -3.48 12.04 7.03
N TYR A 233 -2.54 12.37 6.19
CA TYR A 233 -1.58 13.44 6.44
C TYR A 233 -1.55 14.42 5.27
N VAL A 234 -1.33 15.67 5.58
CA VAL A 234 -1.27 16.78 4.64
C VAL A 234 0.20 17.10 4.38
N VAL A 235 0.60 17.09 3.12
CA VAL A 235 1.96 17.39 2.71
C VAL A 235 2.01 18.55 1.72
N GLU A 236 3.11 19.26 1.72
CA GLU A 236 3.36 20.38 0.80
C GLU A 236 3.18 19.99 -0.67
N GLY A 237 2.70 20.93 -1.48
CA GLY A 237 2.54 20.77 -2.92
C GLY A 237 1.32 19.93 -3.32
N THR A 238 0.38 19.66 -2.40
CA THR A 238 -0.90 18.99 -2.69
C THR A 238 -2.06 19.99 -2.67
N ASP A 239 -3.13 19.71 -3.41
CA ASP A 239 -4.35 20.52 -3.36
C ASP A 239 -4.95 20.46 -1.95
N LEU A 240 -4.85 19.32 -1.29
CA LEU A 240 -5.27 19.14 0.10
C LEU A 240 -4.54 20.09 1.06
N ALA A 241 -3.27 20.41 0.82
CA ALA A 241 -2.52 21.39 1.61
C ALA A 241 -3.09 22.81 1.47
N ALA A 242 -3.49 23.19 0.26
CA ALA A 242 -4.14 24.49 0.03
C ALA A 242 -5.47 24.58 0.78
N GLU A 243 -6.28 23.54 0.75
CA GLU A 243 -7.55 23.48 1.47
C GLU A 243 -7.39 23.46 2.98
N TYR A 244 -6.39 22.74 3.50
CA TYR A 244 -6.09 22.73 4.93
C TYR A 244 -5.71 24.12 5.44
N ARG A 245 -4.88 24.87 4.70
CA ARG A 245 -4.48 26.23 5.05
C ARG A 245 -5.63 27.22 5.09
N THR A 246 -6.67 27.00 4.30
CA THR A 246 -7.90 27.81 4.34
C THR A 246 -8.90 27.36 5.40
N GLY A 247 -8.55 26.34 6.20
CA GLY A 247 -9.41 25.85 7.28
C GLY A 247 -10.64 25.08 6.82
N LYS A 248 -10.68 24.58 5.57
CA LYS A 248 -11.83 23.82 5.04
C LYS A 248 -12.08 22.51 5.77
N PHE A 249 -11.05 21.90 6.35
CA PHE A 249 -11.15 20.69 7.15
C PHE A 249 -10.08 20.65 8.23
N LYS A 250 -10.23 19.71 9.16
CA LYS A 250 -9.23 19.42 10.21
C LYS A 250 -8.73 17.99 10.05
N THR A 251 -7.45 17.75 10.37
CA THR A 251 -6.93 16.40 10.49
C THR A 251 -7.31 15.79 11.84
N LEU A 252 -7.38 14.46 11.91
CA LEU A 252 -7.64 13.76 13.17
C LEU A 252 -6.53 14.07 14.20
N THR A 253 -6.96 14.29 15.43
CA THR A 253 -6.04 14.24 16.58
C THR A 253 -5.54 12.82 16.80
N LYS A 254 -4.47 12.67 17.58
CA LYS A 254 -3.94 11.34 17.90
C LYS A 254 -4.97 10.50 18.66
N GLU A 255 -5.68 11.12 19.58
CA GLU A 255 -6.71 10.51 20.43
C GLU A 255 -7.89 10.01 19.60
N GLU A 256 -8.39 10.82 18.66
CA GLU A 256 -9.45 10.43 17.74
C GLU A 256 -9.02 9.25 16.86
N TYR A 257 -7.81 9.30 16.30
CA TYR A 257 -7.28 8.21 15.49
C TYR A 257 -7.13 6.91 16.29
N PHE A 258 -6.62 6.99 17.51
CA PHE A 258 -6.44 5.82 18.38
C PHE A 258 -7.78 5.22 18.79
N SER A 259 -8.77 6.06 19.11
CA SER A 259 -10.14 5.62 19.37
C SER A 259 -10.73 4.86 18.18
N LEU A 260 -10.53 5.37 16.95
CA LEU A 260 -10.94 4.69 15.71
C LEU A 260 -10.25 3.32 15.53
N ILE A 261 -8.95 3.24 15.78
CA ILE A 261 -8.23 1.97 15.71
C ILE A 261 -8.77 0.98 16.76
N GLN A 262 -9.03 1.42 18.00
CA GLN A 262 -9.62 0.57 19.04
C GLN A 262 -11.01 0.03 18.62
N LYS A 263 -11.83 0.83 17.95
CA LYS A 263 -13.14 0.39 17.41
C LYS A 263 -12.99 -0.52 16.19
N THR A 264 -11.92 -0.37 15.44
CA THR A 264 -11.65 -1.16 14.22
C THR A 264 -11.14 -2.56 14.52
N LEU A 265 -10.21 -2.69 15.48
CA LEU A 265 -9.55 -3.97 15.77
C LEU A 265 -10.50 -5.13 16.06
N PRO A 266 -11.59 -4.96 16.85
CA PRO A 266 -12.56 -6.03 17.10
C PRO A 266 -13.37 -6.46 15.87
N LEU A 267 -13.42 -5.64 14.82
CA LEU A 267 -14.10 -5.97 13.56
C LEU A 267 -13.27 -6.92 12.70
N LEU A 268 -11.93 -6.92 12.86
CA LEU A 268 -11.04 -7.68 12.01
C LEU A 268 -11.04 -9.16 12.41
N PRO A 269 -11.33 -10.09 11.49
CA PRO A 269 -11.24 -11.52 11.75
C PRO A 269 -9.80 -11.95 12.02
N GLU A 270 -9.60 -13.06 12.72
CA GLU A 270 -8.29 -13.56 13.15
C GLU A 270 -7.31 -13.81 11.99
N ASN A 271 -7.84 -14.19 10.82
CA ASN A 271 -7.06 -14.45 9.61
C ASN A 271 -6.73 -13.19 8.79
N MET A 272 -7.34 -12.03 9.07
CA MET A 272 -7.03 -10.77 8.39
C MET A 272 -5.62 -10.31 8.75
N VAL A 273 -4.79 -10.12 7.73
CA VAL A 273 -3.42 -9.64 7.95
C VAL A 273 -3.39 -8.11 8.06
N VAL A 274 -2.96 -7.61 9.21
CA VAL A 274 -2.79 -6.16 9.41
C VAL A 274 -1.40 -5.75 8.96
N HIS A 275 -1.34 -5.07 7.81
CA HIS A 275 -0.08 -4.63 7.20
C HIS A 275 0.46 -3.34 7.81
N ARG A 276 -0.44 -2.44 8.22
CA ARG A 276 -0.09 -1.15 8.83
C ARG A 276 -1.29 -0.56 9.57
N LEU A 277 -1.00 0.14 10.66
CA LEU A 277 -1.97 0.91 11.46
C LEU A 277 -1.51 2.35 11.68
N THR A 278 -0.69 2.93 10.83
CA THR A 278 -0.22 4.32 10.98
C THR A 278 0.26 4.90 9.67
N GLY A 279 0.24 6.22 9.55
CA GLY A 279 0.91 6.95 8.49
C GLY A 279 2.44 6.89 8.61
N ASP A 280 3.12 7.22 7.54
CA ASP A 280 4.58 7.40 7.48
C ASP A 280 4.88 8.57 6.54
N PRO A 281 4.49 9.80 6.94
CA PRO A 281 4.65 10.96 6.08
C PRO A 281 6.13 11.33 5.93
N PRO A 282 6.52 11.88 4.76
CA PRO A 282 7.84 12.47 4.58
C PRO A 282 7.97 13.74 5.43
N LYS A 283 8.75 13.66 6.52
CA LYS A 283 8.87 14.72 7.55
C LYS A 283 9.19 16.10 6.99
N ARG A 284 9.97 16.17 5.89
CA ARG A 284 10.40 17.43 5.27
C ARG A 284 9.26 18.28 4.71
N ILE A 285 8.18 17.63 4.30
CA ILE A 285 7.05 18.26 3.63
C ILE A 285 5.73 18.06 4.39
N LEU A 286 5.77 17.46 5.57
CA LEU A 286 4.60 17.27 6.42
C LEU A 286 4.10 18.62 6.95
N ILE A 287 2.80 18.89 6.76
CA ILE A 287 2.10 20.03 7.31
C ILE A 287 1.28 19.60 8.55
N ALA A 288 0.48 18.53 8.42
CA ALA A 288 -0.42 18.05 9.46
C ALA A 288 -0.77 16.55 9.27
N PRO A 289 -1.17 15.85 10.33
CA PRO A 289 -1.02 16.23 11.73
C PRO A 289 0.42 15.98 12.23
N GLU A 290 0.95 16.90 13.03
CA GLU A 290 2.35 16.85 13.49
C GLU A 290 2.70 15.57 14.27
N TRP A 291 1.75 15.00 15.01
CA TRP A 291 1.97 13.78 15.80
C TRP A 291 2.39 12.56 14.95
N THR A 292 2.08 12.55 13.65
CA THR A 292 2.49 11.48 12.73
C THR A 292 3.99 11.49 12.41
N ALA A 293 4.69 12.58 12.67
CA ALA A 293 6.12 12.70 12.42
C ALA A 293 6.98 11.79 13.32
N ASP A 294 6.49 11.41 14.52
CA ASP A 294 7.17 10.45 15.42
C ASP A 294 6.59 9.03 15.29
N LYS A 295 6.86 8.42 14.15
CA LYS A 295 6.42 7.05 13.85
C LYS A 295 6.76 6.04 14.95
N LYS A 296 7.93 6.16 15.60
CA LYS A 296 8.35 5.20 16.63
C LYS A 296 7.46 5.29 17.86
N ARG A 297 7.17 6.51 18.31
CA ARG A 297 6.28 6.78 19.44
C ARG A 297 4.86 6.29 19.14
N VAL A 298 4.32 6.68 17.97
CA VAL A 298 2.98 6.25 17.53
C VAL A 298 2.85 4.73 17.47
N LEU A 299 3.84 4.02 16.91
CA LEU A 299 3.82 2.56 16.86
C LEU A 299 3.90 1.90 18.23
N ASN A 300 4.67 2.47 19.17
CA ASN A 300 4.76 1.93 20.53
C ASN A 300 3.43 2.13 21.29
N GLU A 301 2.84 3.31 21.17
CA GLU A 301 1.54 3.61 21.78
C GLU A 301 0.42 2.76 21.17
N LEU A 302 0.39 2.59 19.83
CA LEU A 302 -0.57 1.70 19.16
C LEU A 302 -0.45 0.25 19.64
N ARG A 303 0.77 -0.26 19.84
CA ARG A 303 0.97 -1.63 20.32
C ARG A 303 0.31 -1.87 21.67
N SER A 304 0.30 -0.89 22.57
CA SER A 304 -0.37 -1.02 23.85
C SER A 304 -1.89 -1.14 23.79
N LEU A 305 -2.50 -0.87 22.62
CA LEU A 305 -3.94 -1.02 22.40
C LEU A 305 -4.37 -2.47 22.13
N TYR A 306 -3.43 -3.34 21.77
CA TYR A 306 -3.72 -4.73 21.37
C TYR A 306 -2.73 -5.77 21.91
N SER A 307 -1.88 -5.38 22.90
CA SER A 307 -1.00 -6.29 23.68
C SER A 307 -1.70 -6.88 24.90
#